data_6ce96a4752ddfe49b25fef9433591655
#
_entry.id   6ce96a4752ddfe49b25fef9433591655
#
_cell.length_a   1.000
_cell.length_b   1.000
_cell.length_c   1.000
_cell.angle_alpha   90.00
_cell.angle_beta   90.00
_cell.angle_gamma   90.00
#
_symmetry.space_group_name_H-M   'P 1'
#
loop_
_entity.id
_entity.type
_entity.pdbx_description
1 polymer ?
#
loop_
_entity_poly.entity_id
_entity_poly.type
_entity_poly.pdbx_seq_one_letter_code
_entity_poly.pdbx_strand_id
1 'polypeptide(L)'
;MRFVIVTGMSGAGKSTAMKMMEDMGFFCIDNLPIPLLDKLVDFTKSFDTQQKKIAIGIDARSGKSLDSLNTVLDELSKKDIKYEILFLDAEDNVLVKRYKETRRSHPLAHGERVDKGIRRERCKLEYLKEKADYIIDTSRLL
;
A
#
# COMPACT_ATOMS: atom_id res chain seq x y z
N MET A 1 8.36 -11.50 -14.34
CA MET A 1 8.44 -10.86 -13.03
C MET A 1 7.17 -10.06 -12.78
N ARG A 2 6.58 -10.22 -11.61
CA ARG A 2 5.32 -9.56 -11.26
C ARG A 2 5.53 -8.69 -10.01
N PHE A 3 5.24 -7.40 -10.14
CA PHE A 3 5.27 -6.45 -9.01
C PHE A 3 3.86 -6.07 -8.63
N VAL A 4 3.52 -6.25 -7.36
CA VAL A 4 2.25 -5.79 -6.81
C VAL A 4 2.54 -4.81 -5.69
N ILE A 5 2.02 -3.61 -5.82
CA ILE A 5 2.11 -2.58 -4.78
C ILE A 5 0.86 -2.69 -3.93
N VAL A 6 1.04 -3.03 -2.66
CA VAL A 6 -0.06 -3.17 -1.70
C VAL A 6 -0.14 -1.90 -0.88
N THR A 7 -1.22 -1.20 -1.00
CA THR A 7 -1.46 0.05 -0.28
C THR A 7 -2.93 0.10 0.15
N GLY A 8 -3.33 1.17 0.77
CA GLY A 8 -4.72 1.33 1.18
C GLY A 8 -4.85 2.11 2.46
N MET A 9 -6.08 2.15 2.95
CA MET A 9 -6.40 2.85 4.18
C MET A 9 -5.76 2.14 5.39
N SER A 10 -5.23 2.92 6.31
CA SER A 10 -4.73 2.38 7.58
C SER A 10 -5.85 1.65 8.30
N GLY A 11 -5.59 0.44 8.73
CA GLY A 11 -6.60 -0.41 9.37
C GLY A 11 -7.47 -1.22 8.41
N ALA A 12 -7.23 -1.13 7.10
CA ALA A 12 -8.01 -1.88 6.11
C ALA A 12 -7.49 -3.32 5.89
N GLY A 13 -6.45 -3.75 6.62
CA GLY A 13 -5.99 -5.14 6.56
C GLY A 13 -4.76 -5.36 5.68
N LYS A 14 -3.92 -4.35 5.48
CA LYS A 14 -2.71 -4.47 4.66
C LYS A 14 -1.80 -5.60 5.15
N SER A 15 -1.55 -5.70 6.45
CA SER A 15 -0.68 -6.74 7.00
C SER A 15 -1.22 -8.14 6.73
N THR A 16 -2.53 -8.33 6.85
CA THR A 16 -3.18 -9.61 6.55
C THR A 16 -3.04 -9.95 5.07
N ALA A 17 -3.27 -8.98 4.20
CA ALA A 17 -3.11 -9.16 2.76
C ALA A 17 -1.68 -9.54 2.38
N MET A 18 -0.69 -8.90 3.01
CA MET A 18 0.73 -9.22 2.77
C MET A 18 1.06 -10.66 3.18
N LYS A 19 0.53 -11.12 4.30
CA LYS A 19 0.71 -12.52 4.74
C LYS A 19 0.09 -13.50 3.77
N MET A 20 -1.10 -13.20 3.28
CA MET A 20 -1.77 -14.06 2.30
C MET A 20 -0.97 -14.13 0.99
N MET A 21 -0.41 -13.01 0.55
CA MET A 21 0.43 -12.98 -0.65
C MET A 21 1.72 -13.77 -0.45
N GLU A 22 2.30 -13.72 0.74
CA GLU A 22 3.46 -14.54 1.08
C GLU A 22 3.14 -16.02 0.98
N ASP A 23 1.98 -16.43 1.49
CA ASP A 23 1.50 -17.82 1.38
C ASP A 23 1.29 -18.25 -0.07
N MET A 24 1.00 -17.30 -0.95
CA MET A 24 0.84 -17.54 -2.38
C MET A 24 2.18 -17.54 -3.16
N GLY A 25 3.29 -17.41 -2.47
CA GLY A 25 4.61 -17.45 -3.09
C GLY A 25 5.20 -16.10 -3.44
N PHE A 26 4.59 -15.00 -3.00
CA PHE A 26 5.16 -13.68 -3.21
C PHE A 26 6.29 -13.41 -2.21
N PHE A 27 7.35 -12.78 -2.68
CA PHE A 27 8.35 -12.20 -1.79
C PHE A 27 7.82 -10.85 -1.32
N CYS A 28 7.56 -10.71 -0.03
CA CYS A 28 6.88 -9.54 0.52
C CYS A 28 7.86 -8.64 1.25
N ILE A 29 7.83 -7.35 0.91
CA ILE A 29 8.60 -6.32 1.61
C ILE A 29 7.58 -5.28 2.09
N ASP A 30 7.44 -5.15 3.41
CA ASP A 30 6.54 -4.17 4.00
C ASP A 30 7.32 -2.91 4.38
N ASN A 31 6.62 -1.77 4.33
CA ASN A 31 7.17 -0.47 4.70
C ASN A 31 8.45 -0.08 3.96
N LEU A 32 8.56 -0.47 2.69
CA LEU A 32 9.69 -0.04 1.89
C LEU A 32 9.65 1.48 1.69
N PRO A 33 10.73 2.21 2.03
CA PRO A 33 10.80 3.62 1.69
C PRO A 33 10.70 3.82 0.17
N ILE A 34 9.83 4.72 -0.26
CA ILE A 34 9.55 4.92 -1.69
C ILE A 34 10.83 5.20 -2.50
N PRO A 35 11.80 6.00 -2.03
CA PRO A 35 13.04 6.21 -2.79
C PRO A 35 13.85 4.94 -3.05
N LEU A 36 13.63 3.86 -2.28
CA LEU A 36 14.32 2.60 -2.49
C LEU A 36 13.62 1.68 -3.47
N LEU A 37 12.40 2.01 -3.88
CA LEU A 37 11.62 1.17 -4.79
C LEU A 37 12.33 1.00 -6.14
N ASP A 38 12.84 2.07 -6.70
CA ASP A 38 13.56 2.05 -7.97
C ASP A 38 14.82 1.17 -7.88
N LYS A 39 15.56 1.28 -6.78
CA LYS A 39 16.75 0.45 -6.54
C LYS A 39 16.40 -1.02 -6.37
N LEU A 40 15.30 -1.31 -5.68
CA LEU A 40 14.84 -2.68 -5.52
C LEU A 40 14.50 -3.31 -6.87
N VAL A 41 13.83 -2.56 -7.73
CA VAL A 41 13.48 -3.02 -9.07
C VAL A 41 14.74 -3.31 -9.89
N ASP A 42 15.71 -2.40 -9.88
CA ASP A 42 16.98 -2.60 -10.59
C ASP A 42 17.73 -3.84 -10.05
N PHE A 43 17.72 -4.01 -8.73
CA PHE A 43 18.34 -5.17 -8.08
C PHE A 43 17.68 -6.48 -8.54
N THR A 44 16.36 -6.53 -8.61
CA THR A 44 15.64 -7.73 -9.01
C THR A 44 15.84 -8.08 -10.48
N LYS A 45 16.07 -7.08 -11.33
CA LYS A 45 16.37 -7.31 -12.74
C LYS A 45 17.72 -8.01 -12.95
N SER A 46 18.68 -7.80 -12.05
CA SER A 46 20.00 -8.39 -12.16
C SER A 46 20.02 -9.88 -11.81
N PHE A 47 18.96 -10.39 -11.20
CA PHE A 47 18.81 -11.81 -10.91
C PHE A 47 18.01 -12.47 -12.01
N ASP A 48 18.60 -13.44 -12.67
CA ASP A 48 17.92 -14.27 -13.65
C ASP A 48 16.95 -15.21 -12.93
N THR A 49 15.83 -14.68 -12.52
CA THR A 49 14.81 -15.47 -11.87
C THR A 49 13.53 -15.37 -12.68
N GLN A 50 13.31 -16.39 -13.46
CA GLN A 50 12.04 -16.63 -14.08
C GLN A 50 10.99 -16.76 -12.96
N GLN A 51 9.97 -15.90 -12.98
CA GLN A 51 8.80 -15.98 -12.12
C GLN A 51 8.95 -15.43 -10.69
N LYS A 52 9.67 -14.34 -10.49
CA LYS A 52 9.59 -13.67 -9.20
C LYS A 52 8.27 -12.90 -9.08
N LYS A 53 7.59 -13.17 -8.00
CA LYS A 53 6.43 -12.41 -7.58
C LYS A 53 6.84 -11.58 -6.37
N ILE A 54 6.74 -10.27 -6.47
CA ILE A 54 7.16 -9.36 -5.41
C ILE A 54 5.97 -8.49 -5.00
N ALA A 55 5.65 -8.49 -3.72
CA ALA A 55 4.63 -7.64 -3.14
C ALA A 55 5.31 -6.59 -2.25
N ILE A 56 5.00 -5.33 -2.49
CA ILE A 56 5.61 -4.21 -1.78
C ILE A 56 4.53 -3.45 -1.06
N GLY A 57 4.62 -3.41 0.27
CA GLY A 57 3.69 -2.66 1.10
C GLY A 57 4.14 -1.22 1.24
N ILE A 58 3.24 -0.28 0.96
CA ILE A 58 3.49 1.15 1.08
C ILE A 58 2.48 1.74 2.06
N ASP A 59 2.98 2.52 3.00
CA ASP A 59 2.21 3.10 4.08
C ASP A 59 1.95 4.59 3.84
N ALA A 60 0.76 5.05 4.22
CA ALA A 60 0.35 6.46 4.11
C ALA A 60 1.02 7.39 5.13
N ARG A 61 1.87 6.88 6.01
CA ARG A 61 2.43 7.66 7.13
C ARG A 61 3.34 8.80 6.71
N SER A 62 3.93 8.74 5.53
CA SER A 62 4.81 9.83 5.09
C SER A 62 4.17 10.55 3.92
N GLY A 63 3.55 11.70 4.20
CA GLY A 63 2.86 12.50 3.20
C GLY A 63 3.76 12.93 2.05
N LYS A 64 5.03 13.25 2.31
CA LYS A 64 5.99 13.61 1.26
C LYS A 64 6.36 12.43 0.38
N SER A 65 6.37 11.23 0.94
CA SER A 65 6.70 10.02 0.20
C SER A 65 5.60 9.64 -0.79
N LEU A 66 4.33 9.91 -0.46
CA LEU A 66 3.23 9.65 -1.38
C LEU A 66 3.31 10.50 -2.64
N ASP A 67 3.75 11.75 -2.52
CA ASP A 67 3.94 12.62 -3.69
C ASP A 67 5.04 12.08 -4.61
N SER A 68 6.10 11.52 -4.05
CA SER A 68 7.19 10.95 -4.84
C SER A 68 6.83 9.59 -5.44
N LEU A 69 5.84 8.90 -4.89
CA LEU A 69 5.40 7.60 -5.42
C LEU A 69 4.95 7.71 -6.87
N ASN A 70 4.21 8.74 -7.21
CA ASN A 70 3.74 8.96 -8.57
C ASN A 70 4.91 9.08 -9.55
N THR A 71 5.94 9.82 -9.16
CA THR A 71 7.16 9.98 -9.95
C THR A 71 7.88 8.65 -10.15
N VAL A 72 7.99 7.86 -9.09
CA VAL A 72 8.64 6.55 -9.15
C VAL A 72 7.85 5.58 -10.04
N LEU A 73 6.53 5.58 -9.93
CA LEU A 73 5.68 4.73 -10.76
C LEU A 73 5.82 5.10 -12.24
N ASP A 74 5.88 6.39 -12.56
CA ASP A 74 6.11 6.85 -13.92
C ASP A 74 7.48 6.39 -14.44
N GLU A 75 8.50 6.44 -13.61
CA GLU A 75 9.84 5.97 -13.97
C GLU A 75 9.85 4.47 -14.26
N LEU A 76 9.14 3.68 -13.46
CA LEU A 76 9.00 2.24 -13.69
C LEU A 76 8.32 1.96 -15.02
N SER A 77 7.30 2.71 -15.37
CA SER A 77 6.61 2.58 -16.65
C SER A 77 7.54 2.93 -17.82
N LYS A 78 8.38 3.95 -17.67
CA LYS A 78 9.37 4.32 -18.68
C LYS A 78 10.45 3.26 -18.89
N LYS A 79 10.77 2.51 -17.85
CA LYS A 79 11.72 1.39 -17.90
C LYS A 79 11.08 0.09 -18.40
N ASP A 80 9.84 0.15 -18.85
CA ASP A 80 9.06 -0.98 -19.33
C ASP A 80 8.83 -2.06 -18.27
N ILE A 81 8.73 -1.63 -17.01
CA ILE A 81 8.43 -2.51 -15.89
C ILE A 81 6.94 -2.44 -15.60
N LYS A 82 6.28 -3.58 -15.69
CA LYS A 82 4.86 -3.67 -15.39
C LYS A 82 4.64 -3.87 -13.90
N TYR A 83 3.74 -3.09 -13.32
CA TYR A 83 3.35 -3.22 -11.93
C TYR A 83 1.82 -3.21 -11.83
N GLU A 84 1.32 -3.76 -10.74
CA GLU A 84 -0.10 -3.73 -10.41
C GLU A 84 -0.27 -3.08 -9.04
N ILE A 85 -1.37 -2.39 -8.83
CA ILE A 85 -1.68 -1.77 -7.54
C ILE A 85 -2.89 -2.47 -6.94
N LEU A 86 -2.71 -2.99 -5.72
CA LEU A 86 -3.79 -3.54 -4.91
C LEU A 86 -4.11 -2.54 -3.81
N PHE A 87 -5.33 -2.00 -3.84
CA PHE A 87 -5.79 -1.02 -2.87
C PHE A 87 -6.77 -1.68 -1.90
N LEU A 88 -6.46 -1.60 -0.61
CA LEU A 88 -7.32 -2.12 0.45
C LEU A 88 -8.11 -0.97 1.05
N ASP A 89 -9.41 -1.13 1.12
CA ASP A 89 -10.31 -0.11 1.64
C ASP A 89 -11.30 -0.73 2.62
N ALA A 90 -11.97 0.11 3.38
CA ALA A 90 -13.08 -0.25 4.26
C ALA A 90 -13.89 1.00 4.51
N GLU A 91 -15.15 0.81 4.91
CA GLU A 91 -16.01 1.93 5.28
C GLU A 91 -15.43 2.70 6.47
N ASP A 92 -15.63 4.01 6.51
CA ASP A 92 -15.07 4.87 7.55
C ASP A 92 -15.46 4.43 8.96
N ASN A 93 -16.72 4.04 9.17
CA ASN A 93 -17.18 3.56 10.47
C ASN A 93 -16.48 2.28 10.91
N VAL A 94 -16.16 1.40 9.97
CA VAL A 94 -15.41 0.17 10.24
C VAL A 94 -13.97 0.50 10.64
N LEU A 95 -13.34 1.44 9.93
CA LEU A 95 -11.98 1.88 10.24
C LEU A 95 -11.90 2.53 11.60
N VAL A 96 -12.85 3.40 11.94
CA VAL A 96 -12.94 4.02 13.27
C VAL A 96 -13.02 2.95 14.36
N LYS A 97 -13.89 1.96 14.17
CA LYS A 97 -14.07 0.86 15.12
C LYS A 97 -12.78 0.07 15.31
N ARG A 98 -12.10 -0.27 14.23
CA ARG A 98 -10.84 -1.01 14.27
C ARG A 98 -9.76 -0.26 15.05
N TYR A 99 -9.66 1.06 14.86
CA TYR A 99 -8.73 1.88 15.63
C TYR A 99 -9.06 1.91 17.12
N LYS A 100 -10.32 2.02 17.46
CA LYS A 100 -10.77 1.97 18.86
C LYS A 100 -10.41 0.63 19.50
N GLU A 101 -10.59 -0.46 18.79
CA GLU A 101 -10.27 -1.81 19.28
C GLU A 101 -8.78 -1.99 19.54
N THR A 102 -7.93 -1.41 18.68
CA THR A 102 -6.48 -1.51 18.81
C THR A 102 -5.91 -0.40 19.70
N ARG A 103 -6.72 0.57 20.12
CA ARG A 103 -6.31 1.72 20.92
C ARG A 103 -5.14 2.49 20.32
N ARG A 104 -5.08 2.50 18.99
CA ARG A 104 -4.06 3.27 18.27
C ARG A 104 -4.60 4.62 17.85
N SER A 105 -3.71 5.63 17.84
CA SER A 105 -4.01 6.89 17.19
C SER A 105 -3.82 6.73 15.69
N HIS A 106 -4.71 7.32 14.89
CA HIS A 106 -4.54 7.31 13.44
C HIS A 106 -3.29 8.12 13.07
N PRO A 107 -2.43 7.64 12.15
CA PRO A 107 -1.19 8.35 11.79
C PRO A 107 -1.38 9.80 11.34
N LEU A 108 -2.51 10.13 10.72
CA LEU A 108 -2.79 11.47 10.23
C LEU A 108 -3.72 12.28 11.13
N ALA A 109 -4.10 11.74 12.29
CA ALA A 109 -4.98 12.46 13.20
C ALA A 109 -4.24 13.51 14.04
N HIS A 110 -2.95 13.33 14.31
CA HIS A 110 -2.13 14.29 15.06
C HIS A 110 -2.77 14.77 16.36
N GLY A 111 -3.34 13.84 17.15
CA GLY A 111 -4.05 14.17 18.38
C GLY A 111 -5.51 14.58 18.21
N GLU A 112 -6.00 14.66 16.97
CA GLU A 112 -7.39 14.91 16.65
C GLU A 112 -8.21 13.61 16.69
N ARG A 113 -9.51 13.72 16.41
CA ARG A 113 -10.39 12.54 16.34
C ARG A 113 -9.96 11.62 15.21
N VAL A 114 -10.10 10.31 15.43
CA VAL A 114 -9.73 9.28 14.46
C VAL A 114 -10.47 9.45 13.12
N ASP A 115 -11.76 9.84 13.18
CA ASP A 115 -12.55 10.04 11.95
C ASP A 115 -11.97 11.14 11.05
N LYS A 116 -11.40 12.19 11.63
CA LYS A 116 -10.73 13.24 10.86
C LYS A 116 -9.46 12.75 10.20
N GLY A 117 -8.68 11.93 10.91
CA GLY A 117 -7.48 11.31 10.36
C GLY A 117 -7.79 10.40 9.19
N ILE A 118 -8.86 9.62 9.31
CA ILE A 118 -9.32 8.73 8.22
C ILE A 118 -9.71 9.53 6.99
N ARG A 119 -10.43 10.62 7.16
CA ARG A 119 -10.82 11.48 6.02
C ARG A 119 -9.60 12.10 5.33
N ARG A 120 -8.62 12.55 6.08
CA ARG A 120 -7.37 13.11 5.52
C ARG A 120 -6.62 12.06 4.73
N GLU A 121 -6.51 10.86 5.27
CA GLU A 121 -5.85 9.76 4.59
C GLU A 121 -6.57 9.40 3.30
N ARG A 122 -7.90 9.33 3.35
CA ARG A 122 -8.72 9.02 2.17
C ARG A 122 -8.50 10.03 1.05
N CYS A 123 -8.44 11.32 1.39
CA CYS A 123 -8.15 12.37 0.40
C CYS A 123 -6.77 12.21 -0.23
N LYS A 124 -5.77 11.88 0.57
CA LYS A 124 -4.40 11.69 0.09
C LYS A 124 -4.25 10.47 -0.80
N LEU A 125 -5.00 9.41 -0.53
CA LEU A 125 -4.88 8.13 -1.24
C LEU A 125 -5.84 8.00 -2.41
N GLU A 126 -6.71 9.00 -2.65
CA GLU A 126 -7.74 8.89 -3.67
C GLU A 126 -7.16 8.62 -5.05
N TYR A 127 -6.05 9.27 -5.41
CA TYR A 127 -5.45 9.06 -6.72
C TYR A 127 -4.88 7.64 -6.88
N LEU A 128 -4.38 7.03 -5.80
CA LEU A 128 -3.91 5.65 -5.82
C LEU A 128 -5.07 4.69 -6.01
N LYS A 129 -6.20 4.97 -5.37
CA LYS A 129 -7.40 4.17 -5.51
C LYS A 129 -7.91 4.21 -6.95
N GLU A 130 -7.87 5.38 -7.59
CA GLU A 130 -8.26 5.54 -8.99
C GLU A 130 -7.33 4.76 -9.94
N LYS A 131 -6.04 4.69 -9.63
CA LYS A 131 -5.06 3.95 -10.43
C LYS A 131 -5.03 2.45 -10.11
N ALA A 132 -5.68 2.01 -9.06
CA ALA A 132 -5.59 0.63 -8.59
C ALA A 132 -6.15 -0.35 -9.62
N ASP A 133 -5.40 -1.41 -9.84
CA ASP A 133 -5.86 -2.53 -10.69
C ASP A 133 -6.87 -3.39 -9.94
N TYR A 134 -6.71 -3.48 -8.62
CA TYR A 134 -7.61 -4.24 -7.75
C TYR A 134 -7.94 -3.42 -6.51
N ILE A 135 -9.22 -3.37 -6.17
CA ILE A 135 -9.71 -2.74 -4.94
C ILE A 135 -10.44 -3.81 -4.14
N ILE A 136 -10.00 -4.03 -2.91
CA ILE A 136 -10.64 -4.99 -2.01
C ILE A 136 -11.22 -4.24 -0.82
N ASP A 137 -12.53 -4.33 -0.65
CA ASP A 137 -13.23 -3.78 0.51
C ASP A 137 -13.24 -4.85 1.61
N THR A 138 -12.57 -4.53 2.72
CA THR A 138 -12.44 -5.45 3.85
C THR A 138 -13.44 -5.17 4.97
N SER A 139 -14.44 -4.33 4.74
CA SER A 139 -15.42 -3.94 5.77
C SER A 139 -16.10 -5.14 6.45
N ARG A 140 -16.33 -6.19 5.69
CA ARG A 140 -17.00 -7.40 6.18
C ARG A 140 -16.04 -8.58 6.43
N LEU A 141 -14.75 -8.36 6.26
CA LEU A 141 -13.72 -9.36 6.51
C LEU A 141 -13.16 -9.09 7.91
N LEU A 142 -13.35 -9.95 8.83
CA LEU A 142 -12.90 -9.82 10.23
C LEU A 142 -13.97 -9.20 11.12
#